data_3bc15524565fce655b3b4be85ecdb3f8
#
_entry.id   3bc15524565fce655b3b4be85ecdb3f8
#
_cell.length_a   1.000
_cell.length_b   1.000
_cell.length_c   1.000
_cell.angle_alpha   90.00
_cell.angle_beta   90.00
_cell.angle_gamma   90.00
#
_symmetry.space_group_name_H-M   'P 1'
#
loop_
_entity.id
_entity.type
_entity.pdbx_description
1 polymer ?
#
loop_
_entity_poly.entity_id
_entity_poly.type
_entity_poly.pdbx_seq_one_letter_code
_entity_poly.pdbx_strand_id
1 'polypeptide(L)'
;MKSTQPNRRQFLTTGAIGLTSSLAMVQPWKAVMAAKKTSDSVHGPLTITDIEKHVIHPNYLDWLQYELNHYYGPSKRTIYVVHTNKGFYGLGEGSNEPQEVLDKYIGTSPFDWVGDETSIPMAKAMYDLMGKAAQVPVYKLFGQRYRRWVPVGSWTVSTHPSAMAEAVEKYSAMGYTWMKYHLSPFENVFDQLEAMERVAPKGFKLHFDLTRFHHYGHNADLVERISRSPIAGCFEDPLDPTDIDDYIDLRKSIRLPIIIHGSKIQYTFDVLRQAADGYIIGHHKLGIVMRRAGLFAAANVPFTIQWGGGQITRAMVCHMQAAFKTATLPFVCTSEILDSDVVKERLEPVNGFLRVPEGPGLGVTLDREALEQLKQNRPPEQPPYILRTRFKNGTIMYNLMRPPETRHLMVLPHRWRLIPMSFDSPLSTDYWDDDGTPEYRAIFKRLETEEMVLERK
;
A
#
# COMPACT_ATOMS: atom_id res chain seq x y z
N MET A 1 29.71 -35.15 -46.34
CA MET A 1 28.30 -34.74 -46.15
C MET A 1 28.23 -33.86 -44.90
N LYS A 2 28.06 -32.54 -45.09
CA LYS A 2 27.91 -31.56 -43.96
C LYS A 2 26.44 -31.42 -43.66
N SER A 3 26.02 -31.86 -42.49
CA SER A 3 24.68 -31.68 -41.95
C SER A 3 24.54 -30.21 -41.50
N THR A 4 23.78 -29.41 -42.20
CA THR A 4 23.42 -28.05 -41.80
C THR A 4 22.15 -28.13 -40.95
N GLN A 5 22.30 -27.90 -39.63
CA GLN A 5 21.14 -27.68 -38.78
C GLN A 5 20.52 -26.29 -39.08
N PRO A 6 19.19 -26.19 -39.14
CA PRO A 6 18.52 -24.90 -39.37
C PRO A 6 18.67 -23.98 -38.15
N ASN A 7 18.92 -22.69 -38.37
CA ASN A 7 19.07 -21.72 -37.32
C ASN A 7 17.71 -21.33 -36.68
N ARG A 8 17.71 -20.73 -35.50
CA ARG A 8 16.51 -20.37 -34.72
C ARG A 8 15.47 -19.53 -35.49
N ARG A 9 15.83 -18.77 -36.50
CA ARG A 9 14.89 -17.98 -37.34
C ARG A 9 14.13 -18.85 -38.34
N GLN A 10 14.72 -19.92 -38.82
CA GLN A 10 14.05 -20.85 -39.75
C GLN A 10 13.02 -21.73 -39.05
N PHE A 11 13.17 -22.00 -37.73
CA PHE A 11 12.19 -22.77 -36.96
C PHE A 11 10.85 -22.02 -36.77
N LEU A 12 10.87 -20.69 -36.71
CA LEU A 12 9.69 -19.85 -36.56
C LEU A 12 8.90 -19.61 -37.85
N THR A 13 9.52 -19.80 -39.01
CA THR A 13 8.88 -19.58 -40.33
C THR A 13 8.25 -20.85 -40.93
N THR A 14 8.65 -22.03 -40.47
CA THR A 14 8.09 -23.32 -40.96
C THR A 14 6.77 -23.73 -40.28
N GLY A 15 6.34 -23.05 -39.21
CA GLY A 15 5.07 -23.28 -38.54
C GLY A 15 3.82 -22.67 -39.19
N ALA A 16 3.99 -21.91 -40.28
CA ALA A 16 2.89 -21.14 -40.90
C ALA A 16 2.25 -21.80 -42.16
N ILE A 17 2.66 -22.98 -42.55
CA ILE A 17 2.13 -23.66 -43.76
C ILE A 17 1.49 -24.99 -43.35
N GLY A 18 0.36 -24.90 -42.64
CA GLY A 18 -0.40 -26.11 -42.21
C GLY A 18 -1.86 -25.83 -41.89
N LEU A 19 -2.43 -24.72 -42.37
CA LEU A 19 -3.81 -24.31 -42.03
C LEU A 19 -4.68 -24.05 -43.29
N THR A 20 -4.69 -24.97 -44.24
CA THR A 20 -5.64 -24.88 -45.38
C THR A 20 -6.53 -26.10 -45.57
N SER A 21 -6.88 -26.83 -44.51
CA SER A 21 -7.86 -27.95 -44.63
C SER A 21 -8.75 -28.13 -43.39
N SER A 22 -9.44 -27.08 -42.93
CA SER A 22 -10.47 -27.19 -41.90
C SER A 22 -11.63 -26.21 -42.01
N LEU A 23 -12.07 -25.90 -43.23
CA LEU A 23 -13.24 -25.05 -43.48
C LEU A 23 -14.58 -25.79 -43.32
N ALA A 24 -14.59 -27.07 -42.91
CA ALA A 24 -15.81 -27.86 -42.74
C ALA A 24 -16.34 -27.95 -41.29
N MET A 25 -15.65 -27.38 -40.29
CA MET A 25 -16.10 -27.43 -38.87
C MET A 25 -16.61 -26.12 -38.28
N VAL A 26 -16.88 -25.10 -39.07
CA VAL A 26 -17.39 -23.80 -38.61
C VAL A 26 -18.91 -23.74 -38.46
N GLN A 27 -19.64 -24.77 -38.91
CA GLN A 27 -21.11 -24.81 -38.86
C GLN A 27 -21.73 -25.04 -37.45
N PRO A 28 -21.14 -25.83 -36.50
CA PRO A 28 -21.76 -26.03 -35.21
C PRO A 28 -21.80 -24.77 -34.34
N TRP A 29 -20.78 -23.87 -34.44
CA TRP A 29 -20.72 -22.63 -33.68
C TRP A 29 -21.80 -21.62 -34.06
N LYS A 30 -22.15 -21.51 -35.34
CA LYS A 30 -23.23 -20.63 -35.78
C LYS A 30 -24.59 -21.09 -35.31
N ALA A 31 -24.81 -22.40 -35.23
CA ALA A 31 -26.05 -22.98 -34.68
C ALA A 31 -26.18 -22.78 -33.17
N VAL A 32 -25.07 -22.88 -32.40
CA VAL A 32 -25.05 -22.62 -30.97
C VAL A 32 -25.27 -21.12 -30.66
N MET A 33 -24.74 -20.24 -31.51
CA MET A 33 -24.96 -18.78 -31.35
C MET A 33 -26.37 -18.36 -31.83
N ALA A 34 -26.98 -19.06 -32.79
CA ALA A 34 -28.35 -18.80 -33.23
C ALA A 34 -29.40 -19.31 -32.21
N ALA A 35 -29.14 -20.45 -31.56
CA ALA A 35 -30.00 -20.95 -30.48
C ALA A 35 -30.00 -20.09 -29.23
N LYS A 36 -28.96 -19.24 -29.02
CA LYS A 36 -28.86 -18.29 -27.91
C LYS A 36 -29.70 -17.04 -28.10
N LYS A 37 -30.23 -16.77 -29.30
CA LYS A 37 -31.03 -15.56 -29.61
C LYS A 37 -32.52 -15.65 -29.28
N THR A 38 -33.04 -16.80 -28.83
CA THR A 38 -34.46 -17.01 -28.59
C THR A 38 -34.87 -17.25 -27.14
N SER A 39 -33.93 -17.04 -26.18
CA SER A 39 -34.25 -17.07 -24.74
C SER A 39 -34.04 -15.69 -24.07
N ASP A 40 -34.33 -14.62 -24.77
CA ASP A 40 -34.19 -13.26 -24.28
C ASP A 40 -35.37 -12.85 -23.41
N SER A 41 -35.32 -13.10 -22.09
CA SER A 41 -36.03 -12.22 -21.16
C SER A 41 -35.72 -12.40 -19.69
N VAL A 42 -35.03 -13.47 -19.23
CA VAL A 42 -34.71 -13.59 -17.79
C VAL A 42 -33.20 -13.74 -17.51
N HIS A 43 -32.35 -13.99 -18.48
CA HIS A 43 -30.91 -14.32 -18.32
C HIS A 43 -29.95 -13.56 -19.23
N GLY A 44 -30.20 -12.25 -19.48
CA GLY A 44 -29.23 -11.39 -20.16
C GLY A 44 -27.88 -11.34 -19.40
N PRO A 45 -26.75 -11.03 -20.07
CA PRO A 45 -25.45 -10.96 -19.43
C PRO A 45 -25.45 -10.00 -18.25
N LEU A 46 -24.64 -10.29 -17.24
CA LEU A 46 -24.39 -9.39 -16.13
C LEU A 46 -23.75 -8.11 -16.67
N THR A 47 -24.38 -6.95 -16.46
CA THR A 47 -23.97 -5.68 -17.02
C THR A 47 -23.96 -4.61 -15.94
N ILE A 48 -22.93 -3.78 -15.92
CA ILE A 48 -22.81 -2.61 -15.04
C ILE A 48 -23.74 -1.52 -15.57
N THR A 49 -24.62 -1.02 -14.71
CA THR A 49 -25.65 -0.04 -15.09
C THR A 49 -25.37 1.37 -14.57
N ASP A 50 -24.72 1.47 -13.40
CA ASP A 50 -24.47 2.77 -12.76
C ASP A 50 -23.32 2.66 -11.76
N ILE A 51 -22.66 3.79 -11.46
CA ILE A 51 -21.58 3.91 -10.49
C ILE A 51 -21.81 5.13 -9.61
N GLU A 52 -22.18 4.88 -8.35
CA GLU A 52 -22.18 5.93 -7.34
C GLU A 52 -20.74 6.21 -6.89
N LYS A 53 -20.41 7.50 -6.78
CA LYS A 53 -19.11 7.97 -6.29
C LYS A 53 -19.29 8.87 -5.07
N HIS A 54 -18.72 8.48 -3.94
CA HIS A 54 -18.85 9.16 -2.67
C HIS A 54 -17.48 9.50 -2.09
N VAL A 55 -17.21 10.78 -1.89
CA VAL A 55 -16.04 11.24 -1.13
C VAL A 55 -16.41 11.24 0.35
N ILE A 56 -15.59 10.60 1.16
CA ILE A 56 -15.77 10.48 2.60
C ILE A 56 -14.56 10.98 3.37
N HIS A 57 -14.79 11.37 4.63
CA HIS A 57 -13.78 11.91 5.52
C HIS A 57 -13.81 11.18 6.87
N PRO A 58 -13.29 9.94 6.97
CA PRO A 58 -13.18 9.26 8.26
C PRO A 58 -12.16 9.98 9.14
N ASN A 59 -12.35 9.93 10.46
CA ASN A 59 -11.34 10.42 11.39
C ASN A 59 -10.22 9.38 11.56
N TYR A 60 -9.07 9.83 11.99
CA TYR A 60 -8.05 8.94 12.52
C TYR A 60 -8.44 8.47 13.93
N LEU A 61 -7.84 7.39 14.39
CA LEU A 61 -7.94 6.96 15.79
C LEU A 61 -7.52 8.10 16.71
N ASP A 62 -8.24 8.32 17.81
CA ASP A 62 -8.04 9.48 18.71
C ASP A 62 -6.58 9.67 19.12
N TRP A 63 -5.89 8.59 19.47
CA TRP A 63 -4.49 8.61 19.89
C TRP A 63 -3.48 8.82 18.74
N LEU A 64 -3.90 8.72 17.48
CA LEU A 64 -3.09 9.01 16.29
C LEU A 64 -3.48 10.32 15.60
N GLN A 65 -4.62 10.90 15.95
CA GLN A 65 -5.21 12.00 15.21
C GLN A 65 -4.31 13.23 15.14
N TYR A 66 -3.69 13.58 16.26
CA TYR A 66 -2.77 14.72 16.33
C TYR A 66 -1.61 14.54 15.34
N GLU A 67 -0.92 13.41 15.44
CA GLU A 67 0.26 13.10 14.63
C GLU A 67 -0.08 13.01 13.13
N LEU A 68 -1.16 12.31 12.78
CA LEU A 68 -1.55 12.10 11.40
C LEU A 68 -2.12 13.36 10.75
N ASN A 69 -2.79 14.23 11.50
CA ASN A 69 -3.24 15.51 10.97
C ASN A 69 -2.06 16.42 10.64
N HIS A 70 -1.05 16.50 11.51
CA HIS A 70 0.17 17.25 11.22
C HIS A 70 0.95 16.66 10.04
N TYR A 71 0.87 15.35 9.84
CA TYR A 71 1.60 14.66 8.78
C TYR A 71 0.90 14.68 7.43
N TYR A 72 -0.40 14.37 7.37
CA TYR A 72 -1.17 14.21 6.14
C TYR A 72 -2.29 15.24 5.96
N GLY A 73 -2.66 15.95 7.02
CA GLY A 73 -3.94 16.63 7.09
C GLY A 73 -5.12 15.64 7.26
N PRO A 74 -6.36 16.14 7.13
CA PRO A 74 -7.57 15.34 7.30
C PRO A 74 -7.62 14.15 6.34
N SER A 75 -8.11 13.02 6.82
CA SER A 75 -8.28 11.82 5.99
C SER A 75 -9.35 12.06 4.92
N LYS A 76 -9.09 11.58 3.71
CA LYS A 76 -10.02 11.68 2.58
C LYS A 76 -9.92 10.42 1.72
N ARG A 77 -11.08 9.82 1.40
CA ARG A 77 -11.15 8.65 0.51
C ARG A 77 -12.38 8.71 -0.38
N THR A 78 -12.38 7.93 -1.46
CA THR A 78 -13.53 7.79 -2.36
C THR A 78 -14.02 6.35 -2.32
N ILE A 79 -15.33 6.20 -2.11
CA ILE A 79 -16.05 4.94 -2.14
C ILE A 79 -16.86 4.88 -3.44
N TYR A 80 -16.84 3.72 -4.08
CA TYR A 80 -17.61 3.44 -5.28
C TYR A 80 -18.60 2.31 -5.01
N VAL A 81 -19.87 2.55 -5.37
CA VAL A 81 -20.91 1.52 -5.35
C VAL A 81 -21.33 1.28 -6.80
N VAL A 82 -20.93 0.14 -7.33
CA VAL A 82 -21.12 -0.22 -8.74
C VAL A 82 -22.35 -1.11 -8.87
N HIS A 83 -23.39 -0.61 -9.52
CA HIS A 83 -24.68 -1.30 -9.71
C HIS A 83 -24.71 -2.15 -10.96
N THR A 84 -25.55 -3.17 -10.94
CA THR A 84 -25.74 -4.09 -12.08
C THR A 84 -27.21 -4.27 -12.42
N ASN A 85 -27.47 -4.71 -13.66
CA ASN A 85 -28.81 -5.10 -14.13
C ASN A 85 -29.42 -6.32 -13.40
N LYS A 86 -28.68 -6.95 -12.48
CA LYS A 86 -29.14 -8.09 -11.66
C LYS A 86 -29.50 -7.67 -10.21
N GLY A 87 -29.43 -6.39 -9.89
CA GLY A 87 -29.86 -5.85 -8.61
C GLY A 87 -28.88 -5.98 -7.46
N PHE A 88 -27.68 -6.53 -7.65
CA PHE A 88 -26.61 -6.49 -6.66
C PHE A 88 -25.53 -5.47 -7.05
N TYR A 89 -24.73 -5.08 -6.09
CA TYR A 89 -23.69 -4.07 -6.24
C TYR A 89 -22.32 -4.60 -5.81
N GLY A 90 -21.26 -3.98 -6.38
CA GLY A 90 -19.87 -4.18 -5.98
C GLY A 90 -19.31 -2.94 -5.29
N LEU A 91 -18.34 -3.15 -4.40
CA LEU A 91 -17.69 -2.10 -3.62
C LEU A 91 -16.27 -1.84 -4.09
N GLY A 92 -15.98 -0.58 -4.37
CA GLY A 92 -14.65 -0.08 -4.66
C GLY A 92 -14.24 1.01 -3.69
N GLU A 93 -12.93 1.18 -3.51
CA GLU A 93 -12.38 2.19 -2.62
C GLU A 93 -10.98 2.63 -3.09
N GLY A 94 -10.69 3.92 -3.00
CA GLY A 94 -9.35 4.44 -3.30
C GLY A 94 -9.30 5.88 -3.75
N SER A 95 -8.54 6.16 -4.82
CA SER A 95 -8.41 7.47 -5.45
C SER A 95 -9.74 7.99 -6.00
N ASN A 96 -9.84 9.32 -6.12
CA ASN A 96 -10.97 9.95 -6.78
C ASN A 96 -10.77 9.87 -8.30
N GLU A 97 -11.31 8.81 -8.92
CA GLU A 97 -11.20 8.62 -10.38
C GLU A 97 -12.02 9.66 -11.13
N PRO A 98 -11.52 10.17 -12.27
CA PRO A 98 -12.27 11.08 -13.14
C PRO A 98 -13.41 10.32 -13.84
N GLN A 99 -14.45 11.07 -14.25
CA GLN A 99 -15.67 10.47 -14.82
C GLN A 99 -15.39 9.65 -16.08
N GLU A 100 -14.50 10.11 -16.95
CA GLU A 100 -14.11 9.41 -18.17
C GLU A 100 -13.45 8.02 -17.92
N VAL A 101 -12.92 7.80 -16.72
CA VAL A 101 -12.45 6.47 -16.30
C VAL A 101 -13.63 5.59 -15.90
N LEU A 102 -14.60 6.14 -15.16
CA LEU A 102 -15.79 5.42 -14.70
C LEU A 102 -16.68 5.01 -15.88
N ASP A 103 -16.83 5.90 -16.86
CA ASP A 103 -17.67 5.67 -18.05
C ASP A 103 -17.23 4.44 -18.87
N LYS A 104 -15.95 4.05 -18.78
CA LYS A 104 -15.43 2.84 -19.45
C LYS A 104 -16.06 1.56 -18.94
N TYR A 105 -16.53 1.54 -17.71
CA TYR A 105 -17.10 0.36 -17.07
C TYR A 105 -18.60 0.24 -17.31
N ILE A 106 -19.31 1.34 -17.52
CA ILE A 106 -20.77 1.35 -17.78
C ILE A 106 -21.09 0.59 -19.05
N GLY A 107 -22.09 -0.28 -18.99
CA GLY A 107 -22.53 -1.11 -20.12
C GLY A 107 -21.67 -2.36 -20.36
N THR A 108 -20.56 -2.53 -19.63
CA THR A 108 -19.69 -3.71 -19.74
C THR A 108 -20.05 -4.78 -18.71
N SER A 109 -19.49 -5.99 -18.87
CA SER A 109 -19.56 -7.02 -17.84
C SER A 109 -18.41 -6.86 -16.83
N PRO A 110 -18.61 -7.09 -15.52
CA PRO A 110 -17.50 -7.17 -14.58
C PRO A 110 -16.41 -8.16 -14.99
N PHE A 111 -16.77 -9.24 -15.70
CA PHE A 111 -15.83 -10.25 -16.18
C PHE A 111 -14.92 -9.79 -17.33
N ASP A 112 -15.23 -8.68 -17.99
CA ASP A 112 -14.37 -8.06 -19.00
C ASP A 112 -13.12 -7.40 -18.35
N TRP A 113 -13.14 -7.21 -17.02
CA TRP A 113 -12.13 -6.50 -16.25
C TRP A 113 -11.25 -7.40 -15.38
N VAL A 114 -11.14 -8.68 -15.74
CA VAL A 114 -10.17 -9.58 -15.10
C VAL A 114 -8.75 -9.06 -15.32
N GLY A 115 -8.02 -8.83 -14.23
CA GLY A 115 -6.68 -8.23 -14.33
C GLY A 115 -6.69 -6.75 -14.74
N ASP A 116 -7.68 -5.99 -14.31
CA ASP A 116 -7.84 -4.57 -14.63
C ASP A 116 -6.56 -3.75 -14.40
N GLU A 117 -6.14 -3.02 -15.41
CA GLU A 117 -5.01 -2.08 -15.38
C GLU A 117 -5.46 -0.60 -15.54
N THR A 118 -6.75 -0.34 -15.47
CA THR A 118 -7.31 1.00 -15.61
C THR A 118 -7.42 1.71 -14.26
N SER A 119 -8.07 1.09 -13.26
CA SER A 119 -8.35 1.70 -11.96
C SER A 119 -8.23 0.69 -10.81
N ILE A 120 -7.51 1.06 -9.75
CA ILE A 120 -7.41 0.23 -8.53
C ILE A 120 -8.75 0.15 -7.79
N PRO A 121 -9.48 1.27 -7.55
CA PRO A 121 -10.80 1.20 -6.92
C PRO A 121 -11.80 0.37 -7.71
N MET A 122 -11.85 0.56 -9.03
CA MET A 122 -12.79 -0.19 -9.87
C MET A 122 -12.45 -1.68 -9.94
N ALA A 123 -11.18 -2.05 -9.99
CA ALA A 123 -10.77 -3.45 -9.93
C ALA A 123 -11.34 -4.18 -8.69
N LYS A 124 -11.38 -3.51 -7.52
CA LYS A 124 -11.99 -4.06 -6.30
C LYS A 124 -13.48 -4.31 -6.50
N ALA A 125 -14.20 -3.33 -7.04
CA ALA A 125 -15.63 -3.43 -7.31
C ALA A 125 -15.94 -4.53 -8.34
N MET A 126 -15.12 -4.67 -9.39
CA MET A 126 -15.30 -5.72 -10.41
C MET A 126 -15.16 -7.11 -9.79
N TYR A 127 -14.13 -7.32 -8.96
CA TYR A 127 -13.93 -8.60 -8.29
C TYR A 127 -15.00 -8.89 -7.25
N ASP A 128 -15.50 -7.88 -6.55
CA ASP A 128 -16.66 -8.04 -5.66
C ASP A 128 -17.91 -8.48 -6.42
N LEU A 129 -18.21 -7.83 -7.56
CA LEU A 129 -19.32 -8.20 -8.44
C LEU A 129 -19.15 -9.62 -9.01
N MET A 130 -17.97 -9.97 -9.51
CA MET A 130 -17.71 -11.33 -10.03
C MET A 130 -17.89 -12.38 -8.94
N GLY A 131 -17.38 -12.14 -7.74
CA GLY A 131 -17.53 -13.06 -6.61
C GLY A 131 -18.98 -13.22 -6.18
N LYS A 132 -19.75 -12.13 -6.13
CA LYS A 132 -21.20 -12.14 -5.84
C LYS A 132 -21.98 -12.85 -6.94
N ALA A 133 -21.69 -12.60 -8.20
CA ALA A 133 -22.33 -13.26 -9.33
C ALA A 133 -22.09 -14.77 -9.35
N ALA A 134 -20.85 -15.17 -9.06
CA ALA A 134 -20.46 -16.58 -9.00
C ALA A 134 -20.79 -17.26 -7.66
N GLN A 135 -21.30 -16.51 -6.66
CA GLN A 135 -21.56 -16.99 -5.28
C GLN A 135 -20.31 -17.58 -4.62
N VAL A 136 -19.16 -16.95 -4.84
CA VAL A 136 -17.87 -17.36 -4.26
C VAL A 136 -17.12 -16.18 -3.64
N PRO A 137 -16.28 -16.40 -2.62
CA PRO A 137 -15.36 -15.37 -2.13
C PRO A 137 -14.31 -15.04 -3.19
N VAL A 138 -13.86 -13.76 -3.21
CA VAL A 138 -12.95 -13.23 -4.23
C VAL A 138 -11.66 -14.02 -4.37
N TYR A 139 -11.11 -14.61 -3.32
CA TYR A 139 -9.89 -15.40 -3.45
C TYR A 139 -10.00 -16.55 -4.47
N LYS A 140 -11.20 -17.12 -4.68
CA LYS A 140 -11.43 -18.19 -5.67
C LYS A 140 -11.30 -17.70 -7.12
N LEU A 141 -11.45 -16.40 -7.35
CA LEU A 141 -11.24 -15.80 -8.68
C LEU A 141 -9.75 -15.64 -9.02
N PHE A 142 -8.89 -15.63 -8.00
CA PHE A 142 -7.43 -15.63 -8.19
C PHE A 142 -6.84 -17.04 -8.28
N GLY A 143 -7.52 -18.05 -7.77
CA GLY A 143 -7.07 -19.44 -7.84
C GLY A 143 -7.25 -20.22 -6.55
N GLN A 144 -6.33 -21.13 -6.30
CA GLN A 144 -6.34 -21.96 -5.09
C GLN A 144 -6.05 -21.10 -3.85
N ARG A 145 -6.81 -21.35 -2.76
CA ARG A 145 -6.49 -20.77 -1.46
C ARG A 145 -5.34 -21.52 -0.79
N TYR A 146 -4.21 -20.83 -0.55
CA TYR A 146 -3.06 -21.39 0.17
C TYR A 146 -3.19 -21.25 1.68
N ARG A 147 -3.90 -20.21 2.18
CA ARG A 147 -4.04 -19.95 3.62
C ARG A 147 -5.40 -19.38 4.00
N ARG A 148 -5.87 -19.74 5.21
CA ARG A 148 -7.11 -19.24 5.80
C ARG A 148 -6.92 -18.00 6.65
N TRP A 149 -5.69 -17.79 7.11
CA TRP A 149 -5.24 -16.64 7.87
C TRP A 149 -4.08 -16.00 7.13
N VAL A 150 -4.12 -14.70 6.97
CA VAL A 150 -3.09 -13.93 6.27
C VAL A 150 -2.38 -13.00 7.24
N PRO A 151 -1.04 -12.87 7.18
CA PRO A 151 -0.31 -11.99 8.07
C PRO A 151 -0.63 -10.54 7.78
N VAL A 152 -0.81 -9.74 8.84
CA VAL A 152 -1.11 -8.31 8.78
C VAL A 152 -0.21 -7.56 9.75
N GLY A 153 0.26 -6.37 9.35
CA GLY A 153 0.94 -5.40 10.18
C GLY A 153 0.09 -4.16 10.42
N SER A 154 0.38 -3.44 11.48
CA SER A 154 -0.10 -2.06 11.65
C SER A 154 0.87 -1.08 11.00
N TRP A 155 0.45 0.19 10.91
CA TRP A 155 1.25 1.23 10.31
C TRP A 155 1.09 2.55 11.04
N THR A 156 2.19 3.31 11.14
CA THR A 156 2.18 4.70 11.61
C THR A 156 3.27 5.52 10.92
N VAL A 157 3.33 6.80 11.23
CA VAL A 157 4.40 7.71 10.85
C VAL A 157 5.45 7.79 11.96
N SER A 158 6.64 8.29 11.64
CA SER A 158 7.66 8.60 12.66
C SER A 158 7.27 9.84 13.43
N THR A 159 7.23 9.72 14.75
CA THR A 159 6.82 10.78 15.66
C THR A 159 7.70 10.77 16.92
N HIS A 160 7.35 11.60 17.90
CA HIS A 160 8.06 11.65 19.17
C HIS A 160 8.17 10.26 19.82
N PRO A 161 9.27 9.91 20.49
CA PRO A 161 9.50 8.59 21.08
C PRO A 161 8.36 8.08 21.96
N SER A 162 7.69 8.96 22.74
CA SER A 162 6.54 8.55 23.57
C SER A 162 5.31 8.15 22.75
N ALA A 163 5.02 8.85 21.66
CA ALA A 163 3.92 8.50 20.77
C ALA A 163 4.21 7.20 19.99
N MET A 164 5.47 6.94 19.64
CA MET A 164 5.88 5.66 19.06
C MET A 164 5.71 4.49 20.05
N ALA A 165 6.03 4.70 21.32
CA ALA A 165 5.77 3.71 22.38
C ALA A 165 4.26 3.45 22.55
N GLU A 166 3.44 4.50 22.64
CA GLU A 166 1.99 4.38 22.69
C GLU A 166 1.44 3.60 21.48
N ALA A 167 1.95 3.86 20.29
CA ALA A 167 1.54 3.13 19.09
C ALA A 167 1.81 1.62 19.21
N VAL A 168 2.96 1.21 19.77
CA VAL A 168 3.26 -0.22 20.02
C VAL A 168 2.28 -0.82 21.03
N GLU A 169 1.98 -0.13 22.15
CA GLU A 169 1.02 -0.59 23.14
C GLU A 169 -0.39 -0.74 22.55
N LYS A 170 -0.89 0.29 21.87
CA LYS A 170 -2.23 0.29 21.27
C LYS A 170 -2.38 -0.79 20.20
N TYR A 171 -1.44 -0.87 19.25
CA TYR A 171 -1.53 -1.86 18.19
C TYR A 171 -1.35 -3.28 18.70
N SER A 172 -0.48 -3.51 19.68
CA SER A 172 -0.37 -4.85 20.28
C SER A 172 -1.66 -5.26 21.00
N ALA A 173 -2.32 -4.33 21.71
CA ALA A 173 -3.63 -4.56 22.31
C ALA A 173 -4.75 -4.83 21.28
N MET A 174 -4.64 -4.25 20.09
CA MET A 174 -5.53 -4.52 18.95
C MET A 174 -5.23 -5.87 18.26
N GLY A 175 -4.22 -6.62 18.70
CA GLY A 175 -3.88 -7.95 18.16
C GLY A 175 -2.83 -7.95 17.06
N TYR A 176 -2.18 -6.84 16.76
CA TYR A 176 -1.03 -6.79 15.86
C TYR A 176 0.24 -7.28 16.54
N THR A 177 1.12 -7.89 15.75
CA THR A 177 2.45 -8.34 16.19
C THR A 177 3.59 -7.70 15.38
N TRP A 178 3.21 -6.90 14.38
CA TRP A 178 4.12 -6.12 13.53
C TRP A 178 3.60 -4.70 13.39
N MET A 179 4.52 -3.73 13.48
CA MET A 179 4.24 -2.34 13.16
C MET A 179 5.26 -1.82 12.15
N LYS A 180 4.79 -1.37 11.00
CA LYS A 180 5.58 -0.62 10.02
C LYS A 180 5.53 0.86 10.35
N TYR A 181 6.64 1.58 10.22
CA TYR A 181 6.65 3.03 10.17
C TYR A 181 7.73 3.57 9.24
N HIS A 182 7.44 4.71 8.65
CA HIS A 182 8.42 5.44 7.87
C HIS A 182 9.41 6.10 8.82
N LEU A 183 10.72 5.89 8.65
CA LEU A 183 11.72 6.63 9.37
C LEU A 183 11.71 8.10 8.92
N SER A 184 11.96 8.99 9.88
CA SER A 184 12.07 10.42 9.61
C SER A 184 13.44 10.94 10.01
N PRO A 185 14.09 11.73 9.15
CA PRO A 185 15.35 12.39 9.54
C PRO A 185 15.14 13.53 10.57
N PHE A 186 13.89 13.82 10.92
CA PHE A 186 13.53 14.77 11.97
C PHE A 186 13.42 14.15 13.36
N GLU A 187 13.46 12.82 13.44
CA GLU A 187 13.38 12.08 14.71
C GLU A 187 14.61 11.21 14.90
N ASN A 188 15.01 11.04 16.17
CA ASN A 188 16.10 10.12 16.51
C ASN A 188 15.56 8.69 16.61
N VAL A 189 15.93 7.85 15.66
CA VAL A 189 15.46 6.46 15.58
C VAL A 189 15.84 5.63 16.81
N PHE A 190 16.97 5.91 17.47
CA PHE A 190 17.40 5.16 18.66
C PHE A 190 16.61 5.55 19.89
N ASP A 191 16.24 6.82 20.05
CA ASP A 191 15.37 7.27 21.14
C ASP A 191 13.96 6.67 20.97
N GLN A 192 13.45 6.63 19.73
CA GLN A 192 12.20 5.95 19.40
C GLN A 192 12.30 4.45 19.71
N LEU A 193 13.37 3.79 19.28
CA LEU A 193 13.57 2.37 19.46
C LEU A 193 13.63 1.99 20.94
N GLU A 194 14.38 2.74 21.74
CA GLU A 194 14.46 2.55 23.20
C GLU A 194 13.09 2.71 23.87
N ALA A 195 12.30 3.70 23.45
CA ALA A 195 10.96 3.91 23.99
C ALA A 195 10.01 2.75 23.63
N MET A 196 10.05 2.29 22.38
CA MET A 196 9.23 1.16 21.90
C MET A 196 9.65 -0.17 22.53
N GLU A 197 10.96 -0.42 22.74
CA GLU A 197 11.45 -1.65 23.37
C GLU A 197 10.93 -1.83 24.80
N ARG A 198 10.78 -0.75 25.54
CA ARG A 198 10.29 -0.79 26.93
C ARG A 198 8.86 -1.33 27.05
N VAL A 199 8.05 -1.15 26.02
CA VAL A 199 6.61 -1.48 26.04
C VAL A 199 6.23 -2.63 25.12
N ALA A 200 7.12 -3.00 24.20
CA ALA A 200 6.83 -4.04 23.22
C ALA A 200 6.62 -5.41 23.88
N PRO A 201 5.49 -6.08 23.65
CA PRO A 201 5.29 -7.42 24.14
C PRO A 201 6.24 -8.39 23.43
N LYS A 202 6.51 -9.52 24.10
CA LYS A 202 7.40 -10.56 23.56
C LYS A 202 6.94 -10.99 22.16
N GLY A 203 7.86 -10.91 21.19
CA GLY A 203 7.60 -11.31 19.79
C GLY A 203 7.07 -10.20 18.90
N PHE A 204 6.77 -9.02 19.43
CA PHE A 204 6.43 -7.85 18.62
C PHE A 204 7.63 -7.41 17.77
N LYS A 205 7.40 -7.04 16.52
CA LYS A 205 8.46 -6.66 15.57
C LYS A 205 8.16 -5.36 14.86
N LEU A 206 9.22 -4.60 14.56
CA LEU A 206 9.18 -3.38 13.80
C LEU A 206 9.64 -3.60 12.36
N HIS A 207 8.93 -3.00 11.43
CA HIS A 207 9.27 -2.90 10.03
C HIS A 207 9.71 -1.46 9.75
N PHE A 208 11.01 -1.27 9.59
CA PHE A 208 11.62 0.04 9.33
C PHE A 208 11.58 0.34 7.84
N ASP A 209 10.83 1.38 7.46
CA ASP A 209 10.78 1.87 6.08
C ASP A 209 11.63 3.14 5.96
N LEU A 210 12.79 3.03 5.32
CA LEU A 210 13.69 4.15 5.13
C LEU A 210 13.28 5.05 3.95
N THR A 211 12.14 4.75 3.30
CA THR A 211 11.48 5.57 2.27
C THR A 211 12.41 6.07 1.15
N ARG A 212 13.48 5.34 0.88
CA ARG A 212 14.48 5.72 -0.12
C ARG A 212 15.19 7.04 0.18
N PHE A 213 15.31 7.41 1.46
CA PHE A 213 16.12 8.56 1.87
C PHE A 213 17.60 8.20 1.77
N HIS A 214 18.17 8.48 0.63
CA HIS A 214 19.44 7.98 0.17
C HIS A 214 20.59 8.90 0.56
N HIS A 215 21.21 8.64 1.69
CA HIS A 215 22.57 9.08 1.99
C HIS A 215 23.42 7.83 2.29
N TYR A 216 23.91 7.28 1.22
CA TYR A 216 24.39 5.90 1.01
C TYR A 216 25.40 5.34 2.00
N GLY A 217 26.31 6.11 2.50
CA GLY A 217 27.36 5.62 3.39
C GLY A 217 26.89 5.41 4.85
N HIS A 218 25.87 6.17 5.28
CA HIS A 218 25.40 6.15 6.67
C HIS A 218 24.32 5.12 6.94
N ASN A 219 23.54 4.73 5.92
CA ASN A 219 22.42 3.83 6.12
C ASN A 219 22.83 2.39 6.44
N ALA A 220 23.95 1.92 5.89
CA ALA A 220 24.44 0.57 6.19
C ALA A 220 24.83 0.42 7.66
N ASP A 221 25.59 1.37 8.22
CA ASP A 221 25.95 1.42 9.65
C ASP A 221 24.70 1.58 10.53
N LEU A 222 23.80 2.47 10.14
CA LEU A 222 22.52 2.68 10.84
C LEU A 222 21.69 1.41 10.92
N VAL A 223 21.52 0.73 9.79
CA VAL A 223 20.75 -0.52 9.67
C VAL A 223 21.40 -1.63 10.51
N GLU A 224 22.72 -1.74 10.49
CA GLU A 224 23.45 -2.69 11.34
C GLU A 224 23.21 -2.40 12.83
N ARG A 225 23.29 -1.16 13.25
CA ARG A 225 23.02 -0.75 14.64
C ARG A 225 21.60 -1.05 15.07
N ILE A 226 20.58 -0.70 14.25
CA ILE A 226 19.17 -0.99 14.53
C ILE A 226 18.93 -2.50 14.58
N SER A 227 19.61 -3.29 13.74
CA SER A 227 19.43 -4.75 13.68
C SER A 227 19.79 -5.49 14.98
N ARG A 228 20.48 -4.83 15.90
CA ARG A 228 20.82 -5.36 17.24
C ARG A 228 19.63 -5.31 18.21
N SER A 229 18.60 -4.53 17.89
CA SER A 229 17.40 -4.45 18.73
C SER A 229 16.59 -5.74 18.69
N PRO A 230 16.11 -6.24 19.85
CA PRO A 230 15.30 -7.45 19.91
C PRO A 230 13.92 -7.31 19.22
N ILE A 231 13.43 -6.09 19.03
CA ILE A 231 12.16 -5.83 18.34
C ILE A 231 12.35 -5.46 16.87
N ALA A 232 13.57 -5.31 16.38
CA ALA A 232 13.80 -5.10 14.96
C ALA A 232 13.35 -6.35 14.17
N GLY A 233 12.63 -6.12 13.07
CA GLY A 233 12.03 -7.18 12.25
C GLY A 233 12.56 -7.23 10.82
N CYS A 234 12.50 -6.13 10.10
CA CYS A 234 13.00 -6.02 8.72
C CYS A 234 13.23 -4.55 8.33
N PHE A 235 13.93 -4.36 7.21
CA PHE A 235 14.21 -3.04 6.63
C PHE A 235 13.63 -2.96 5.22
N GLU A 236 12.88 -1.90 4.94
CA GLU A 236 12.34 -1.59 3.62
C GLU A 236 13.12 -0.45 3.00
N ASP A 237 13.54 -0.65 1.75
CA ASP A 237 14.27 0.32 0.93
C ASP A 237 15.42 1.02 1.69
N PRO A 238 16.33 0.29 2.35
CA PRO A 238 17.40 0.89 3.15
C PRO A 238 18.45 1.62 2.32
N LEU A 239 18.58 1.29 1.04
CA LEU A 239 19.55 1.85 0.10
C LEU A 239 18.87 2.33 -1.18
N ASP A 240 19.62 2.98 -2.09
CA ASP A 240 19.09 3.32 -3.42
C ASP A 240 18.78 2.04 -4.22
N PRO A 241 17.55 1.87 -4.68
CA PRO A 241 17.16 0.67 -5.42
C PRO A 241 17.83 0.54 -6.80
N THR A 242 18.66 1.48 -7.22
CA THR A 242 19.50 1.35 -8.42
C THR A 242 20.82 0.67 -8.13
N ASP A 243 21.26 0.61 -6.88
CA ASP A 243 22.53 -0.01 -6.48
C ASP A 243 22.31 -1.41 -5.92
N ILE A 244 22.17 -2.36 -6.83
CA ILE A 244 21.89 -3.76 -6.49
C ILE A 244 23.05 -4.43 -5.77
N ASP A 245 24.28 -4.07 -6.08
CA ASP A 245 25.45 -4.68 -5.44
C ASP A 245 25.56 -4.24 -3.98
N ASP A 246 25.25 -3.01 -3.65
CA ASP A 246 25.16 -2.53 -2.26
C ASP A 246 24.07 -3.27 -1.46
N TYR A 247 22.93 -3.56 -2.07
CA TYR A 247 21.88 -4.39 -1.47
C TYR A 247 22.38 -5.81 -1.16
N ILE A 248 23.10 -6.43 -2.10
CA ILE A 248 23.67 -7.78 -1.93
C ILE A 248 24.71 -7.79 -0.79
N ASP A 249 25.52 -6.75 -0.70
CA ASP A 249 26.54 -6.63 0.33
C ASP A 249 25.94 -6.33 1.71
N LEU A 250 24.93 -5.45 1.79
CA LEU A 250 24.21 -5.22 3.03
C LEU A 250 23.53 -6.50 3.55
N ARG A 251 22.91 -7.30 2.67
CA ARG A 251 22.30 -8.58 3.04
C ARG A 251 23.31 -9.58 3.63
N LYS A 252 24.59 -9.53 3.25
CA LYS A 252 25.62 -10.37 3.82
C LYS A 252 26.05 -9.91 5.22
N SER A 253 25.93 -8.60 5.50
CA SER A 253 26.42 -8.00 6.74
C SER A 253 25.39 -8.05 7.87
N ILE A 254 24.07 -8.09 7.57
CA ILE A 254 22.99 -8.12 8.57
C ILE A 254 22.20 -9.43 8.51
N ARG A 255 21.55 -9.76 9.65
CA ARG A 255 20.71 -10.98 9.76
C ARG A 255 19.24 -10.75 9.51
N LEU A 256 18.78 -9.49 9.57
CA LEU A 256 17.38 -9.16 9.38
C LEU A 256 17.05 -9.05 7.89
N PRO A 257 15.83 -9.43 7.49
CA PRO A 257 15.42 -9.35 6.09
C PRO A 257 15.45 -7.92 5.55
N ILE A 258 15.88 -7.79 4.30
CA ILE A 258 15.77 -6.59 3.50
C ILE A 258 14.63 -6.77 2.50
N ILE A 259 13.75 -5.78 2.42
CA ILE A 259 12.57 -5.76 1.56
C ILE A 259 12.68 -4.60 0.59
N ILE A 260 12.42 -4.84 -0.70
CA ILE A 260 12.35 -3.80 -1.73
C ILE A 260 10.88 -3.52 -2.07
N HIS A 261 10.47 -2.25 -1.89
CA HIS A 261 9.15 -1.78 -2.28
C HIS A 261 9.13 -1.22 -3.70
N GLY A 262 10.14 -0.48 -4.07
CA GLY A 262 10.17 0.21 -5.34
C GLY A 262 11.41 -0.08 -6.16
N SER A 263 11.47 -1.22 -6.84
CA SER A 263 12.52 -1.44 -7.83
C SER A 263 12.48 -0.38 -8.93
N LYS A 264 13.57 0.32 -9.13
CA LYS A 264 13.75 1.27 -10.23
C LYS A 264 14.24 0.59 -11.51
N ILE A 265 14.93 -0.55 -11.39
CA ILE A 265 15.49 -1.25 -12.54
C ILE A 265 14.44 -2.16 -13.14
N GLN A 266 14.08 -3.21 -12.47
CA GLN A 266 12.94 -4.10 -12.70
C GLN A 266 12.99 -5.23 -11.67
N TYR A 267 11.86 -5.62 -11.08
CA TYR A 267 11.80 -6.72 -10.10
C TYR A 267 12.37 -8.05 -10.62
N THR A 268 12.31 -8.31 -11.93
CA THR A 268 12.90 -9.50 -12.52
C THR A 268 14.41 -9.53 -12.33
N PHE A 269 15.08 -8.40 -12.52
CA PHE A 269 16.52 -8.28 -12.34
C PHE A 269 16.90 -8.41 -10.87
N ASP A 270 16.18 -7.74 -9.99
CA ASP A 270 16.40 -7.80 -8.53
C ASP A 270 16.28 -9.23 -8.01
N VAL A 271 15.26 -9.97 -8.47
CA VAL A 271 15.03 -11.37 -8.11
C VAL A 271 16.15 -12.27 -8.62
N LEU A 272 16.58 -12.11 -9.87
CA LEU A 272 17.68 -12.87 -10.46
C LEU A 272 19.01 -12.62 -9.75
N ARG A 273 19.26 -11.39 -9.30
CA ARG A 273 20.46 -11.02 -8.52
C ARG A 273 20.33 -11.33 -7.04
N GLN A 274 19.16 -11.77 -6.57
CA GLN A 274 18.89 -12.02 -5.14
C GLN A 274 19.18 -10.79 -4.27
N ALA A 275 18.77 -9.60 -4.74
CA ALA A 275 19.06 -8.34 -4.08
C ALA A 275 18.34 -8.17 -2.73
N ALA A 276 17.18 -8.80 -2.53
CA ALA A 276 16.38 -8.70 -1.32
C ALA A 276 15.85 -10.06 -0.85
N ASP A 277 15.40 -10.11 0.40
CA ASP A 277 14.77 -11.27 1.02
C ASP A 277 13.25 -11.31 0.76
N GLY A 278 12.68 -10.16 0.38
CA GLY A 278 11.27 -10.05 0.06
C GLY A 278 10.94 -8.77 -0.70
N TYR A 279 9.68 -8.67 -1.14
CA TYR A 279 9.22 -7.53 -1.94
C TYR A 279 7.86 -7.02 -1.50
N ILE A 280 7.61 -5.73 -1.74
CA ILE A 280 6.28 -5.14 -1.61
C ILE A 280 5.79 -4.77 -3.00
N ILE A 281 4.61 -5.29 -3.38
CA ILE A 281 3.89 -4.81 -4.54
C ILE A 281 3.04 -3.63 -4.06
N GLY A 282 3.58 -2.42 -4.20
CA GLY A 282 2.89 -1.19 -3.82
C GLY A 282 1.76 -0.84 -4.80
N HIS A 283 1.20 0.31 -4.68
CA HIS A 283 0.03 0.90 -5.34
C HIS A 283 -0.07 0.70 -6.87
N HIS A 284 0.02 -0.53 -7.34
CA HIS A 284 -0.08 -0.89 -8.76
C HIS A 284 -1.46 -1.40 -9.14
N LYS A 285 -1.84 -1.23 -10.40
CA LYS A 285 -3.06 -1.79 -11.00
C LYS A 285 -3.06 -3.30 -10.86
N LEU A 286 -4.26 -3.89 -10.75
CA LEU A 286 -4.44 -5.30 -10.40
C LEU A 286 -3.72 -6.27 -11.36
N GLY A 287 -3.79 -6.05 -12.67
CA GLY A 287 -3.08 -6.88 -13.65
C GLY A 287 -1.57 -6.90 -13.45
N ILE A 288 -0.99 -5.75 -13.07
CA ILE A 288 0.43 -5.66 -12.71
C ILE A 288 0.71 -6.47 -11.44
N VAL A 289 -0.16 -6.34 -10.40
CA VAL A 289 -0.04 -7.12 -9.16
C VAL A 289 -0.04 -8.61 -9.45
N MET A 290 -0.97 -9.09 -10.28
CA MET A 290 -1.08 -10.51 -10.64
C MET A 290 0.17 -11.03 -11.36
N ARG A 291 0.73 -10.28 -12.32
CA ARG A 291 1.97 -10.67 -13.02
C ARG A 291 3.16 -10.73 -12.08
N ARG A 292 3.30 -9.76 -11.17
CA ARG A 292 4.40 -9.73 -10.19
C ARG A 292 4.25 -10.85 -9.16
N ALA A 293 3.05 -11.11 -8.70
CA ALA A 293 2.77 -12.24 -7.82
C ALA A 293 3.16 -13.59 -8.47
N GLY A 294 2.89 -13.74 -9.79
CA GLY A 294 3.33 -14.89 -10.57
C GLY A 294 4.86 -15.02 -10.66
N LEU A 295 5.56 -13.90 -10.89
CA LEU A 295 7.03 -13.87 -10.88
C LEU A 295 7.60 -14.30 -9.54
N PHE A 296 7.12 -13.72 -8.44
CA PHE A 296 7.60 -14.05 -7.09
C PHE A 296 7.27 -15.49 -6.69
N ALA A 297 6.09 -15.99 -7.10
CA ALA A 297 5.73 -17.38 -6.87
C ALA A 297 6.64 -18.37 -7.63
N ALA A 298 7.00 -18.05 -8.88
CA ALA A 298 7.91 -18.87 -9.69
C ALA A 298 9.35 -18.87 -9.13
N ALA A 299 9.79 -17.73 -8.59
CA ALA A 299 11.10 -17.59 -7.96
C ALA A 299 11.13 -18.08 -6.49
N ASN A 300 9.98 -18.48 -5.93
CA ASN A 300 9.80 -18.82 -4.52
C ASN A 300 10.26 -17.71 -3.56
N VAL A 301 9.96 -16.45 -3.89
CA VAL A 301 10.35 -15.27 -3.11
C VAL A 301 9.15 -14.74 -2.34
N PRO A 302 9.28 -14.44 -1.04
CA PRO A 302 8.22 -13.82 -0.23
C PRO A 302 7.88 -12.42 -0.70
N PHE A 303 6.61 -12.06 -0.62
CA PHE A 303 6.16 -10.69 -0.87
C PHE A 303 4.90 -10.35 -0.08
N THR A 304 4.53 -9.07 -0.12
CA THR A 304 3.25 -8.56 0.35
C THR A 304 2.67 -7.56 -0.63
N ILE A 305 1.38 -7.21 -0.45
CA ILE A 305 0.68 -6.21 -1.26
C ILE A 305 0.35 -5.02 -0.36
N GLN A 306 0.72 -3.82 -0.81
CA GLN A 306 0.41 -2.58 -0.11
C GLN A 306 -0.52 -1.72 -0.95
N TRP A 307 -1.81 -1.73 -0.60
CA TRP A 307 -2.82 -0.81 -1.11
C TRP A 307 -3.41 0.00 0.03
N GLY A 308 -3.42 1.33 -0.09
CA GLY A 308 -4.06 2.21 0.89
C GLY A 308 -5.60 2.18 0.77
N GLY A 309 -6.26 2.21 1.91
CA GLY A 309 -7.72 2.25 2.01
C GLY A 309 -8.24 1.71 3.34
N GLY A 310 -9.56 1.60 3.48
CA GLY A 310 -10.22 1.02 4.64
C GLY A 310 -10.52 -0.47 4.50
N GLN A 311 -11.64 -0.90 5.07
CA GLN A 311 -12.01 -2.30 5.17
C GLN A 311 -12.31 -2.95 3.81
N ILE A 312 -12.79 -2.21 2.80
CA ILE A 312 -12.98 -2.73 1.44
C ILE A 312 -11.62 -3.12 0.84
N THR A 313 -10.64 -2.24 0.95
CA THR A 313 -9.27 -2.50 0.50
C THR A 313 -8.63 -3.64 1.31
N ARG A 314 -8.82 -3.63 2.62
CA ARG A 314 -8.31 -4.66 3.53
C ARG A 314 -8.84 -6.06 3.16
N ALA A 315 -10.13 -6.17 2.87
CA ALA A 315 -10.75 -7.41 2.41
C ALA A 315 -10.13 -7.88 1.08
N MET A 316 -9.99 -6.97 0.10
CA MET A 316 -9.39 -7.31 -1.19
C MET A 316 -7.94 -7.80 -1.06
N VAL A 317 -7.10 -7.10 -0.29
CA VAL A 317 -5.71 -7.53 -0.04
C VAL A 317 -5.69 -8.87 0.70
N CYS A 318 -6.59 -9.06 1.66
CA CYS A 318 -6.73 -10.32 2.38
C CYS A 318 -7.02 -11.50 1.44
N HIS A 319 -7.93 -11.34 0.46
CA HIS A 319 -8.22 -12.34 -0.57
C HIS A 319 -7.02 -12.62 -1.48
N MET A 320 -6.32 -11.57 -1.94
CA MET A 320 -5.11 -11.74 -2.76
C MET A 320 -4.00 -12.46 -1.99
N GLN A 321 -3.73 -12.06 -0.74
CA GLN A 321 -2.74 -12.74 0.13
C GLN A 321 -3.12 -14.21 0.38
N ALA A 322 -4.40 -14.54 0.45
CA ALA A 322 -4.85 -15.92 0.62
C ALA A 322 -4.58 -16.80 -0.60
N ALA A 323 -4.69 -16.24 -1.81
CA ALA A 323 -4.58 -16.98 -3.08
C ALA A 323 -3.16 -16.94 -3.68
N PHE A 324 -2.35 -15.91 -3.40
CA PHE A 324 -1.01 -15.83 -3.95
C PHE A 324 -0.01 -16.63 -3.10
N LYS A 325 0.65 -17.62 -3.72
CA LYS A 325 1.43 -18.66 -3.03
C LYS A 325 2.46 -18.10 -2.06
N THR A 326 3.30 -17.16 -2.50
CA THR A 326 4.40 -16.58 -1.72
C THR A 326 4.09 -15.22 -1.10
N ALA A 327 2.82 -14.80 -1.07
CA ALA A 327 2.37 -13.60 -0.36
C ALA A 327 2.30 -13.87 1.16
N THR A 328 3.45 -13.94 1.81
CA THR A 328 3.61 -14.41 3.19
C THR A 328 4.10 -13.34 4.16
N LEU A 329 4.45 -12.14 3.65
CA LEU A 329 4.86 -11.03 4.51
C LEU A 329 3.62 -10.28 5.04
N PRO A 330 3.68 -9.69 6.25
CA PRO A 330 2.60 -8.87 6.78
C PRO A 330 2.26 -7.70 5.85
N PHE A 331 0.99 -7.55 5.49
CA PHE A 331 0.56 -6.39 4.72
C PHE A 331 0.08 -5.25 5.60
N VAL A 332 0.12 -4.03 5.08
CA VAL A 332 -0.49 -2.83 5.67
C VAL A 332 -1.41 -2.17 4.64
N CYS A 333 -2.52 -1.58 5.09
CA CYS A 333 -3.49 -0.98 4.18
C CYS A 333 -4.08 0.35 4.67
N THR A 334 -3.61 0.91 5.77
CA THR A 334 -4.10 2.14 6.40
C THR A 334 -5.51 2.08 7.03
N SER A 335 -6.24 0.97 6.95
CA SER A 335 -7.50 0.79 7.67
C SER A 335 -7.31 0.78 9.19
N GLU A 336 -6.12 0.41 9.64
CA GLU A 336 -5.71 0.34 11.05
C GLU A 336 -5.56 1.69 11.74
N ILE A 337 -5.47 2.79 10.97
CA ILE A 337 -5.34 4.15 11.53
C ILE A 337 -6.68 4.89 11.61
N LEU A 338 -7.78 4.28 11.20
CA LEU A 338 -9.09 4.91 11.09
C LEU A 338 -10.03 4.43 12.18
N ASP A 339 -10.80 5.35 12.76
CA ASP A 339 -11.79 5.06 13.79
C ASP A 339 -13.05 4.39 13.23
N SER A 340 -13.42 4.73 12.00
CA SER A 340 -14.68 4.36 11.35
C SER A 340 -14.50 3.93 9.91
N ASP A 341 -15.47 3.21 9.37
CA ASP A 341 -15.49 2.73 7.99
C ASP A 341 -16.94 2.64 7.46
N VAL A 342 -17.08 2.36 6.17
CA VAL A 342 -18.37 2.30 5.45
C VAL A 342 -18.92 0.89 5.29
N VAL A 343 -18.35 -0.09 5.96
CA VAL A 343 -18.82 -1.49 5.93
C VAL A 343 -19.15 -1.99 7.32
N LYS A 344 -20.09 -2.93 7.41
CA LYS A 344 -20.58 -3.48 8.68
C LYS A 344 -19.57 -4.41 9.34
N GLU A 345 -18.86 -5.19 8.50
CA GLU A 345 -17.88 -6.15 8.95
C GLU A 345 -16.51 -5.49 9.09
N ARG A 346 -15.87 -5.66 10.24
CA ARG A 346 -14.48 -5.27 10.45
C ARG A 346 -13.59 -6.52 10.52
N LEU A 347 -12.52 -6.51 9.73
CA LEU A 347 -11.52 -7.55 9.79
C LEU A 347 -10.54 -7.22 10.91
N GLU A 348 -10.72 -7.84 12.06
CA GLU A 348 -9.88 -7.61 13.23
C GLU A 348 -8.68 -8.57 13.27
N PRO A 349 -7.48 -8.09 13.61
CA PRO A 349 -6.31 -8.94 13.72
C PRO A 349 -6.37 -9.84 14.96
N VAL A 350 -5.91 -11.06 14.80
CA VAL A 350 -5.72 -12.01 15.91
C VAL A 350 -4.29 -12.52 15.84
N ASN A 351 -3.46 -12.17 16.82
CA ASN A 351 -2.06 -12.54 16.87
C ASN A 351 -1.29 -12.25 15.56
N GLY A 352 -1.52 -11.07 14.97
CA GLY A 352 -0.85 -10.64 13.73
C GLY A 352 -1.43 -11.23 12.44
N PHE A 353 -2.62 -11.84 12.49
CA PHE A 353 -3.26 -12.44 11.31
C PHE A 353 -4.70 -12.00 11.17
N LEU A 354 -5.18 -11.94 9.92
CA LEU A 354 -6.59 -11.75 9.59
C LEU A 354 -7.19 -13.04 9.04
N ARG A 355 -8.40 -13.37 9.47
CA ARG A 355 -9.17 -14.43 8.86
C ARG A 355 -9.68 -13.98 7.49
N VAL A 356 -9.45 -14.80 6.47
CA VAL A 356 -9.95 -14.54 5.11
C VAL A 356 -11.46 -14.62 5.08
N PRO A 357 -12.19 -13.60 4.55
CA PRO A 357 -13.64 -13.67 4.42
C PRO A 357 -14.10 -14.84 3.53
N GLU A 358 -15.18 -15.49 3.93
CA GLU A 358 -15.72 -16.68 3.25
C GLU A 358 -17.02 -16.38 2.48
N GLY A 359 -17.63 -15.20 2.67
CA GLY A 359 -18.86 -14.80 1.97
C GLY A 359 -18.60 -14.49 0.48
N PRO A 360 -19.67 -14.46 -0.34
CA PRO A 360 -19.57 -14.06 -1.76
C PRO A 360 -18.99 -12.66 -1.93
N GLY A 361 -18.18 -12.47 -2.97
CA GLY A 361 -17.50 -11.22 -3.22
C GLY A 361 -16.36 -10.97 -2.22
N LEU A 362 -16.20 -9.73 -1.79
CA LEU A 362 -15.23 -9.34 -0.77
C LEU A 362 -15.61 -9.83 0.64
N GLY A 363 -16.85 -10.27 0.84
CA GLY A 363 -17.35 -10.71 2.15
C GLY A 363 -17.57 -9.56 3.13
N VAL A 364 -17.77 -8.35 2.62
CA VAL A 364 -18.14 -7.15 3.39
C VAL A 364 -19.39 -6.50 2.81
N THR A 365 -20.20 -5.88 3.67
CA THR A 365 -21.50 -5.30 3.34
C THR A 365 -21.47 -3.79 3.57
N LEU A 366 -21.96 -3.01 2.60
CA LEU A 366 -22.04 -1.56 2.73
C LEU A 366 -22.96 -1.16 3.90
N ASP A 367 -22.45 -0.29 4.74
CA ASP A 367 -23.23 0.45 5.73
C ASP A 367 -23.60 1.82 5.14
N ARG A 368 -24.85 1.93 4.68
CA ARG A 368 -25.34 3.17 4.05
C ARG A 368 -25.43 4.34 5.03
N GLU A 369 -25.72 4.05 6.31
CA GLU A 369 -25.80 5.08 7.33
C GLU A 369 -24.42 5.64 7.64
N ALA A 370 -23.44 4.79 7.87
CA ALA A 370 -22.04 5.19 8.05
C ALA A 370 -21.50 5.94 6.83
N LEU A 371 -21.84 5.51 5.60
CA LEU A 371 -21.47 6.21 4.38
C LEU A 371 -21.98 7.65 4.36
N GLU A 372 -23.28 7.86 4.67
CA GLU A 372 -23.88 9.20 4.67
C GLU A 372 -23.30 10.08 5.79
N GLN A 373 -23.05 9.53 6.98
CA GLN A 373 -22.37 10.23 8.07
C GLN A 373 -20.97 10.69 7.66
N LEU A 374 -20.15 9.80 7.10
CA LEU A 374 -18.78 10.10 6.70
C LEU A 374 -18.68 11.03 5.48
N LYS A 375 -19.70 11.09 4.62
CA LYS A 375 -19.83 12.10 3.56
C LYS A 375 -20.07 13.50 4.12
N GLN A 376 -20.78 13.60 5.24
CA GLN A 376 -21.10 14.87 5.90
C GLN A 376 -19.99 15.31 6.87
N ASN A 377 -19.15 14.39 7.31
CA ASN A 377 -18.03 14.73 8.19
C ASN A 377 -17.10 15.75 7.54
N ARG A 378 -16.70 16.76 8.33
CA ARG A 378 -15.79 17.84 7.92
C ARG A 378 -14.76 18.03 8.99
N PRO A 379 -13.77 17.11 9.06
CA PRO A 379 -12.66 17.29 10.00
C PRO A 379 -11.97 18.62 9.71
N PRO A 380 -11.53 19.35 10.75
CA PRO A 380 -10.84 20.62 10.56
C PRO A 380 -9.56 20.42 9.74
N GLU A 381 -9.30 21.37 8.85
CA GLU A 381 -8.01 21.43 8.16
C GLU A 381 -6.91 21.69 9.18
N GLN A 382 -5.73 21.06 8.99
CA GLN A 382 -4.56 21.35 9.80
C GLN A 382 -4.00 22.71 9.37
N PRO A 383 -3.95 23.71 10.25
CA PRO A 383 -3.30 24.97 9.95
C PRO A 383 -1.81 24.77 9.64
N PRO A 384 -1.20 25.68 8.88
CA PRO A 384 0.25 25.70 8.74
C PRO A 384 0.94 25.76 10.12
N TYR A 385 2.00 24.98 10.29
CA TYR A 385 2.78 24.94 11.52
C TYR A 385 4.27 24.91 11.21
N ILE A 386 5.10 25.16 12.23
CA ILE A 386 6.55 25.10 12.11
C ILE A 386 7.05 23.75 12.68
N LEU A 387 7.72 22.96 11.86
CA LEU A 387 8.49 21.81 12.33
C LEU A 387 9.81 22.33 12.88
N ARG A 388 10.03 22.19 14.19
CA ARG A 388 11.19 22.72 14.92
C ARG A 388 12.09 21.56 15.38
N THR A 389 13.24 21.41 14.73
CA THR A 389 14.19 20.31 15.01
C THR A 389 15.43 20.85 15.68
N ARG A 390 15.77 20.30 16.84
CA ARG A 390 16.97 20.64 17.63
C ARG A 390 18.04 19.59 17.47
N PHE A 391 19.26 20.02 17.30
CA PHE A 391 20.43 19.16 17.15
C PHE A 391 21.37 19.27 18.35
N LYS A 392 22.14 18.21 18.62
CA LYS A 392 23.10 18.14 19.73
C LYS A 392 24.17 19.23 19.71
N ASN A 393 24.47 19.81 18.55
CA ASN A 393 25.43 20.90 18.39
C ASN A 393 24.86 22.29 18.69
N GLY A 394 23.63 22.38 19.18
CA GLY A 394 22.94 23.65 19.49
C GLY A 394 22.25 24.30 18.29
N THR A 395 22.30 23.69 17.10
CA THR A 395 21.55 24.20 15.95
C THR A 395 20.06 23.86 16.10
N ILE A 396 19.21 24.82 15.77
CA ILE A 396 17.76 24.65 15.63
C ILE A 396 17.40 24.90 14.17
N MET A 397 16.68 23.96 13.59
CA MET A 397 16.17 24.04 12.23
C MET A 397 14.65 24.20 12.28
N TYR A 398 14.15 25.17 11.52
CA TYR A 398 12.73 25.47 11.40
C TYR A 398 12.28 25.27 9.96
N ASN A 399 11.14 24.62 9.79
CA ASN A 399 10.53 24.35 8.49
C ASN A 399 9.05 24.62 8.52
N LEU A 400 8.51 25.28 7.51
CA LEU A 400 7.09 25.56 7.41
C LEU A 400 6.37 24.35 6.76
N MET A 401 5.40 23.82 7.48
CA MET A 401 4.55 22.72 7.05
C MET A 401 3.15 23.23 6.71
N ARG A 402 2.59 22.74 5.60
CA ARG A 402 1.23 23.03 5.12
C ARG A 402 0.56 21.72 4.66
N PRO A 403 0.10 20.88 5.56
CA PRO A 403 -0.58 19.64 5.16
C PRO A 403 -1.90 19.95 4.42
N PRO A 404 -2.25 19.20 3.38
CA PRO A 404 -1.54 18.04 2.83
C PRO A 404 -0.45 18.38 1.80
N GLU A 405 -0.21 19.67 1.52
CA GLU A 405 0.67 20.13 0.43
C GLU A 405 2.15 19.83 0.73
N THR A 406 2.57 20.00 1.98
CA THR A 406 3.91 19.64 2.44
C THR A 406 3.83 18.50 3.45
N ARG A 407 4.05 17.30 2.97
CA ARG A 407 4.23 16.10 3.82
C ARG A 407 5.67 16.05 4.29
N HIS A 408 5.88 16.24 5.58
CA HIS A 408 7.22 16.45 6.10
C HIS A 408 8.22 15.30 5.85
N LEU A 409 7.78 14.07 5.65
CA LEU A 409 8.68 12.95 5.38
C LEU A 409 9.06 12.76 3.92
N MET A 410 8.19 13.08 2.99
CA MET A 410 8.42 12.72 1.58
C MET A 410 8.99 13.86 0.73
N VAL A 411 8.83 15.11 1.18
CA VAL A 411 9.14 16.29 0.39
C VAL A 411 10.42 16.97 0.82
N LEU A 412 10.65 17.07 2.13
CA LEU A 412 11.76 17.85 2.66
C LEU A 412 13.14 17.26 2.34
N PRO A 413 13.43 15.98 2.54
CA PRO A 413 14.73 15.42 2.24
C PRO A 413 15.11 15.48 0.76
N HIS A 414 14.13 15.44 -0.15
CA HIS A 414 14.40 15.60 -1.58
C HIS A 414 14.80 17.03 -1.97
N ARG A 415 14.31 18.04 -1.25
CA ARG A 415 14.68 19.44 -1.46
C ARG A 415 16.02 19.78 -0.84
N TRP A 416 16.44 19.09 0.23
CA TRP A 416 17.63 19.44 1.01
C TRP A 416 18.77 18.45 0.88
N ARG A 417 19.09 18.08 -0.31
CA ARG A 417 20.28 17.25 -0.62
C ARG A 417 21.61 17.76 -0.04
N LEU A 418 21.61 18.96 0.50
CA LEU A 418 22.81 19.65 1.00
C LEU A 418 22.95 19.63 2.53
N ILE A 419 21.94 19.12 3.27
CA ILE A 419 22.01 19.05 4.73
C ILE A 419 22.34 17.61 5.11
N PRO A 420 23.43 17.37 5.84
CA PRO A 420 23.74 16.04 6.36
C PRO A 420 22.77 15.73 7.50
N MET A 421 21.60 15.25 7.17
CA MET A 421 20.63 14.73 8.11
C MET A 421 20.77 13.20 8.15
N SER A 422 20.87 12.67 9.35
CA SER A 422 20.83 11.24 9.61
C SER A 422 19.68 10.95 10.56
N PHE A 423 19.14 9.77 10.52
CA PHE A 423 18.05 9.31 11.40
C PHE A 423 18.47 9.23 12.90
N ASP A 424 19.70 9.51 13.25
CA ASP A 424 20.22 9.59 14.62
C ASP A 424 20.80 10.97 14.99
N SER A 425 20.62 11.96 14.12
CA SER A 425 21.18 13.31 14.33
C SER A 425 20.32 14.23 15.19
N PRO A 426 18.97 14.24 15.09
CA PRO A 426 18.14 15.10 15.91
C PRO A 426 18.26 14.79 17.39
N LEU A 427 18.19 15.83 18.23
CA LEU A 427 18.00 15.68 19.67
C LEU A 427 16.52 15.60 20.02
N SER A 428 15.72 16.46 19.39
CA SER A 428 14.24 16.44 19.51
C SER A 428 13.61 17.21 18.37
N THR A 429 12.40 16.83 18.00
CA THR A 429 11.56 17.58 17.07
C THR A 429 10.18 17.79 17.69
N ASP A 430 9.61 18.98 17.48
CA ASP A 430 8.25 19.31 17.89
C ASP A 430 7.50 20.04 16.77
N TYR A 431 6.17 19.83 16.74
CA TYR A 431 5.23 20.59 15.93
C TYR A 431 4.89 21.88 16.67
N TRP A 432 5.40 23.01 16.18
CA TRP A 432 5.16 24.30 16.78
C TRP A 432 3.98 24.96 16.06
N ASP A 433 2.79 24.76 16.63
CA ASP A 433 1.57 25.43 16.22
C ASP A 433 1.61 26.92 16.60
N ASP A 434 0.77 27.75 15.94
CA ASP A 434 0.72 29.19 16.26
C ASP A 434 0.24 29.40 17.71
N ASP A 435 1.20 29.74 18.56
CA ASP A 435 1.00 30.02 19.98
C ASP A 435 0.77 31.52 20.25
N GLY A 436 0.69 32.35 19.20
CA GLY A 436 0.50 33.78 19.27
C GLY A 436 1.73 34.56 19.71
N THR A 437 2.90 33.91 19.90
CA THR A 437 4.11 34.56 20.35
C THR A 437 4.79 35.41 19.27
N PRO A 438 5.51 36.49 19.64
CA PRO A 438 6.32 37.23 18.67
C PRO A 438 7.42 36.38 18.03
N GLU A 439 7.97 35.41 18.76
CA GLU A 439 8.99 34.46 18.25
C GLU A 439 8.42 33.61 17.13
N TYR A 440 7.26 32.97 17.34
CA TYR A 440 6.56 32.21 16.29
C TYR A 440 6.36 33.04 15.03
N ARG A 441 5.77 34.24 15.16
CA ARG A 441 5.49 35.13 14.04
C ARG A 441 6.75 35.56 13.28
N ALA A 442 7.83 35.80 13.97
CA ALA A 442 9.10 36.19 13.35
C ALA A 442 9.70 35.07 12.51
N ILE A 443 9.71 33.84 13.03
CA ILE A 443 10.21 32.67 12.32
C ILE A 443 9.23 32.31 11.17
N PHE A 444 7.93 32.32 11.41
CA PHE A 444 6.92 32.04 10.37
C PHE A 444 7.07 32.99 9.17
N LYS A 445 7.20 34.29 9.42
CA LYS A 445 7.41 35.30 8.38
C LYS A 445 8.68 35.06 7.56
N ARG A 446 9.77 34.63 8.17
CA ARG A 446 11.00 34.26 7.47
C ARG A 446 10.76 33.04 6.57
N LEU A 447 10.05 32.02 7.07
CA LEU A 447 9.75 30.79 6.35
C LEU A 447 8.74 30.96 5.18
N GLU A 448 8.09 32.11 5.06
CA GLU A 448 7.29 32.42 3.86
C GLU A 448 8.17 32.70 2.63
N THR A 449 9.42 33.09 2.83
CA THR A 449 10.38 33.42 1.78
C THR A 449 11.64 32.55 1.78
N GLU A 450 11.98 31.97 2.93
CA GLU A 450 13.12 31.06 3.10
C GLU A 450 12.59 29.61 3.14
N GLU A 451 13.21 28.70 2.41
CA GLU A 451 12.80 27.28 2.46
C GLU A 451 13.01 26.65 3.86
N MET A 452 13.93 27.21 4.63
CA MET A 452 14.34 26.73 5.94
C MET A 452 15.08 27.85 6.69
N VAL A 453 14.88 27.91 7.99
CA VAL A 453 15.63 28.79 8.88
C VAL A 453 16.53 27.95 9.79
N LEU A 454 17.82 28.31 9.87
CA LEU A 454 18.78 27.73 10.81
C LEU A 454 19.21 28.78 11.82
N GLU A 455 19.13 28.44 13.10
CA GLU A 455 19.66 29.26 14.18
C GLU A 455 20.62 28.43 15.03
N ARG A 456 21.66 29.07 15.57
CA ARG A 456 22.56 28.44 16.51
C ARG A 456 22.46 29.21 17.83
N LYS A 457 21.98 28.55 18.87
CA LYS A 457 21.90 29.08 20.22
C LYS A 457 23.10 28.62 21.05
#